data_0d24c717a3bc0dd2c0240fe01b2b8a33
#
_entry.id   0d24c717a3bc0dd2c0240fe01b2b8a33
#
_cell.length_a   1.000
_cell.length_b   1.000
_cell.length_c   1.000
_cell.angle_alpha   90.00
_cell.angle_beta   90.00
_cell.angle_gamma   90.00
#
_symmetry.space_group_name_H-M   'P 1'
#
loop_
_entity.id
_entity.type
_entity.pdbx_description
1 polymer ?
#
loop_
_entity_poly.entity_id
_entity_poly.type
_entity_poly.pdbx_seq_one_letter_code
_entity_poly.pdbx_strand_id
1 'polypeptide(L)'
;MTILRKGNLFVSIAVLLLVFTGDLSGRTKKKYPPKVQVGLIEREYLVNALIKIADPVLESLSKNQLKERMPVESAPNQEADRKNYTYLEALGRTLAGIAPWLELGPDDSSEGKLREKYILLALQSIRNATDPESVDFMNFTKGGQPLVDAAFLSQAFLRAPTQLWGRLSISDKDHVINALKSTRIITPGYSNWLLFSAEVEAALLKFTGSCDRMRIDYAVKEHLNWYKGDGFYGDGPNFHFDYYNSFVIQPMLLEVLQTLKDAGDHVEANYDLVFQRSRRYAAIQERLISPEGTYPITGRSIAYRFGAFQVLAKMALLHALPENVSPQQVRAALYTLIKRQIEVPGTFDKNGWLTIGVAGHQAQAGEG
;
A
#
# COMPACT_ATOMS: atom_id res chain seq x y z
N MET A 1 42.11 -25.01 -61.27
CA MET A 1 42.41 -26.43 -61.63
C MET A 1 41.63 -27.33 -60.71
N THR A 2 40.63 -28.00 -61.23
CA THR A 2 40.09 -29.32 -60.91
C THR A 2 39.19 -29.37 -59.64
N ILE A 3 37.91 -29.32 -59.74
CA ILE A 3 36.82 -30.24 -60.21
C ILE A 3 36.50 -31.37 -59.18
N LEU A 4 35.22 -31.39 -58.76
CA LEU A 4 34.31 -32.51 -58.46
C LEU A 4 34.49 -33.23 -57.11
N ARG A 5 33.45 -33.71 -56.39
CA ARG A 5 32.12 -34.22 -56.81
C ARG A 5 31.21 -34.39 -55.58
N LYS A 6 29.94 -34.36 -55.88
CA LYS A 6 28.76 -34.69 -55.09
C LYS A 6 28.85 -36.03 -54.33
N GLY A 7 28.15 -36.07 -53.18
CA GLY A 7 27.74 -37.31 -52.55
C GLY A 7 26.53 -37.10 -51.70
N ASN A 8 25.34 -37.29 -52.26
CA ASN A 8 24.05 -37.36 -51.50
C ASN A 8 24.05 -38.63 -50.67
N LEU A 9 23.78 -38.52 -49.37
CA LEU A 9 23.40 -39.69 -48.60
C LEU A 9 22.02 -39.39 -47.97
N PHE A 10 20.98 -39.90 -48.62
CA PHE A 10 19.64 -40.03 -48.05
C PHE A 10 19.70 -41.12 -46.99
N VAL A 11 19.54 -40.75 -45.73
CA VAL A 11 19.20 -41.71 -44.67
C VAL A 11 17.69 -41.64 -44.47
N SER A 12 16.99 -42.61 -45.03
CA SER A 12 15.57 -42.86 -44.76
C SER A 12 15.41 -43.38 -43.34
N ILE A 13 14.94 -42.54 -42.42
CA ILE A 13 14.43 -43.01 -41.13
C ILE A 13 12.96 -43.32 -41.31
N ALA A 14 12.63 -44.60 -41.38
CA ALA A 14 11.29 -45.11 -41.30
C ALA A 14 10.81 -44.90 -39.86
N VAL A 15 9.97 -43.86 -39.61
CA VAL A 15 9.26 -43.72 -38.36
C VAL A 15 8.10 -44.69 -38.34
N LEU A 16 8.21 -45.69 -37.48
CA LEU A 16 7.17 -46.64 -37.18
C LEU A 16 5.99 -45.92 -36.53
N LEU A 17 4.92 -45.68 -37.29
CA LEU A 17 3.63 -45.19 -36.78
C LEU A 17 2.95 -46.33 -35.99
N LEU A 18 3.24 -46.42 -34.70
CA LEU A 18 2.41 -47.18 -33.78
C LEU A 18 1.14 -46.30 -33.51
N VAL A 19 0.09 -46.67 -34.23
CA VAL A 19 -1.28 -46.16 -33.93
C VAL A 19 -1.72 -46.76 -32.62
N PHE A 20 -1.47 -46.03 -31.53
CA PHE A 20 -2.23 -46.27 -30.28
C PHE A 20 -3.59 -45.63 -30.45
N THR A 21 -4.58 -46.41 -30.81
CA THR A 21 -6.01 -46.10 -30.59
C THR A 21 -6.30 -46.28 -29.13
N GLY A 22 -5.76 -45.37 -28.29
CA GLY A 22 -6.17 -45.23 -26.89
C GLY A 22 -7.24 -44.16 -26.82
N ASP A 23 -8.38 -44.56 -26.34
CA ASP A 23 -9.55 -43.73 -26.10
C ASP A 23 -9.19 -42.52 -25.23
N LEU A 24 -9.03 -41.32 -25.81
CA LEU A 24 -8.72 -40.03 -25.15
C LEU A 24 -9.96 -39.31 -24.65
N SER A 25 -11.01 -40.05 -24.27
CA SER A 25 -12.28 -39.49 -23.76
C SER A 25 -12.31 -39.25 -22.25
N GLY A 26 -11.15 -39.07 -21.58
CA GLY A 26 -11.07 -38.91 -20.12
C GLY A 26 -10.47 -37.59 -19.63
N ARG A 27 -10.09 -36.63 -20.49
CA ARG A 27 -9.69 -35.31 -20.01
C ARG A 27 -10.93 -34.45 -19.76
N THR A 28 -11.44 -34.48 -18.53
CA THR A 28 -12.36 -33.48 -18.02
C THR A 28 -11.73 -32.11 -18.24
N LYS A 29 -12.22 -31.38 -19.25
CA LYS A 29 -11.90 -29.96 -19.44
C LYS A 29 -12.25 -29.27 -18.12
N LYS A 30 -11.26 -28.83 -17.35
CA LYS A 30 -11.50 -27.92 -16.22
C LYS A 30 -12.33 -26.78 -16.77
N LYS A 31 -13.62 -26.71 -16.45
CA LYS A 31 -14.47 -25.57 -16.77
C LYS A 31 -13.97 -24.40 -15.94
N TYR A 32 -13.18 -23.53 -16.55
CA TYR A 32 -12.88 -22.25 -15.91
C TYR A 32 -14.17 -21.43 -15.85
N PRO A 33 -14.46 -20.78 -14.70
CA PRO A 33 -15.62 -19.93 -14.60
C PRO A 33 -15.51 -18.78 -15.63
N PRO A 34 -16.63 -18.20 -16.06
CA PRO A 34 -16.62 -17.03 -16.93
C PRO A 34 -15.75 -15.92 -16.36
N LYS A 35 -15.05 -15.15 -17.22
CA LYS A 35 -14.10 -14.08 -16.80
C LYS A 35 -14.71 -13.08 -15.79
N VAL A 36 -15.98 -12.75 -15.92
CA VAL A 36 -16.72 -11.87 -15.00
C VAL A 36 -16.84 -12.51 -13.61
N GLN A 37 -17.11 -13.80 -13.53
CA GLN A 37 -17.24 -14.52 -12.26
C GLN A 37 -15.89 -14.64 -11.52
N VAL A 38 -14.79 -14.80 -12.26
CA VAL A 38 -13.42 -14.79 -11.69
C VAL A 38 -13.14 -13.44 -11.01
N GLY A 39 -13.44 -12.33 -11.68
CA GLY A 39 -13.20 -11.00 -11.12
C GLY A 39 -14.00 -10.72 -9.84
N LEU A 40 -15.22 -11.23 -9.73
CA LEU A 40 -16.04 -11.09 -8.53
C LEU A 40 -15.47 -11.92 -7.36
N ILE A 41 -15.05 -13.15 -7.61
CA ILE A 41 -14.42 -14.01 -6.61
C ILE A 41 -13.12 -13.40 -6.08
N GLU A 42 -12.28 -12.86 -6.98
CA GLU A 42 -11.04 -12.20 -6.60
C GLU A 42 -11.31 -10.94 -5.78
N ARG A 43 -12.33 -10.14 -6.14
CA ARG A 43 -12.73 -8.96 -5.36
C ARG A 43 -13.21 -9.34 -3.98
N GLU A 44 -14.08 -10.32 -3.86
CA GLU A 44 -14.59 -10.80 -2.57
C GLU A 44 -13.43 -11.28 -1.66
N TYR A 45 -12.49 -12.02 -2.22
CA TYR A 45 -11.29 -12.43 -1.48
C TYR A 45 -10.47 -11.23 -0.99
N LEU A 46 -10.22 -10.24 -1.86
CA LEU A 46 -9.44 -9.05 -1.52
C LEU A 46 -10.14 -8.20 -0.44
N VAL A 47 -11.46 -8.06 -0.50
CA VAL A 47 -12.25 -7.38 0.54
C VAL A 47 -12.16 -8.14 1.86
N ASN A 48 -12.29 -9.47 1.85
CA ASN A 48 -12.15 -10.28 3.05
C ASN A 48 -10.74 -10.21 3.65
N ALA A 49 -9.69 -10.18 2.82
CA ALA A 49 -8.31 -9.99 3.27
C ALA A 49 -8.09 -8.60 3.91
N LEU A 50 -8.63 -7.56 3.29
CA LEU A 50 -8.62 -6.19 3.82
C LEU A 50 -9.28 -6.13 5.20
N ILE A 51 -10.47 -6.71 5.33
CA ILE A 51 -11.21 -6.78 6.59
C ILE A 51 -10.43 -7.55 7.65
N LYS A 52 -9.89 -8.71 7.30
CA LYS A 52 -9.10 -9.53 8.22
C LYS A 52 -7.93 -8.77 8.85
N ILE A 53 -7.32 -7.85 8.10
CA ILE A 53 -6.23 -7.00 8.60
C ILE A 53 -6.77 -5.83 9.44
N ALA A 54 -7.84 -5.19 8.98
CA ALA A 54 -8.34 -3.96 9.60
C ALA A 54 -9.18 -4.21 10.87
N ASP A 55 -9.89 -5.33 10.94
CA ASP A 55 -10.88 -5.64 11.97
C ASP A 55 -10.30 -5.58 13.39
N PRO A 56 -9.20 -6.27 13.74
CA PRO A 56 -8.70 -6.27 15.11
C PRO A 56 -8.25 -4.87 15.57
N VAL A 57 -7.72 -4.05 14.66
CA VAL A 57 -7.30 -2.67 14.95
C VAL A 57 -8.53 -1.78 15.20
N LEU A 58 -9.45 -1.72 14.25
CA LEU A 58 -10.60 -0.80 14.30
C LEU A 58 -11.64 -1.22 15.35
N GLU A 59 -11.92 -2.52 15.48
CA GLU A 59 -12.84 -3.02 16.52
C GLU A 59 -12.30 -2.75 17.94
N SER A 60 -10.99 -2.86 18.15
CA SER A 60 -10.39 -2.58 19.46
C SER A 60 -10.34 -1.09 19.75
N LEU A 61 -9.87 -0.29 18.77
CA LEU A 61 -9.71 1.15 18.96
C LEU A 61 -11.06 1.87 19.08
N SER A 62 -12.08 1.46 18.32
CA SER A 62 -13.43 2.03 18.46
C SER A 62 -14.02 1.86 19.84
N LYS A 63 -13.53 0.90 20.62
CA LYS A 63 -13.95 0.61 22.01
C LYS A 63 -12.98 1.12 23.08
N ASN A 64 -11.98 1.92 22.71
CA ASN A 64 -10.90 2.34 23.61
C ASN A 64 -10.15 1.17 24.26
N GLN A 65 -9.82 0.13 23.49
CA GLN A 65 -9.17 -1.09 23.95
C GLN A 65 -7.93 -1.47 23.11
N LEU A 66 -7.46 -0.59 22.23
CA LEU A 66 -6.35 -0.95 21.35
C LEU A 66 -5.05 -1.16 22.13
N LYS A 67 -4.70 -0.23 23.01
CA LYS A 67 -3.47 -0.33 23.83
C LYS A 67 -3.48 -1.52 24.79
N GLU A 68 -4.67 -1.95 25.23
CA GLU A 68 -4.85 -3.13 26.08
C GLU A 68 -4.70 -4.43 25.30
N ARG A 69 -5.26 -4.50 24.08
CA ARG A 69 -5.46 -5.77 23.35
C ARG A 69 -4.40 -6.05 22.29
N MET A 70 -3.83 -5.00 21.69
CA MET A 70 -2.89 -5.17 20.58
C MET A 70 -1.51 -5.58 21.11
N PRO A 71 -0.95 -6.73 20.67
CA PRO A 71 0.40 -7.13 21.02
C PRO A 71 1.43 -6.15 20.41
N VAL A 72 2.48 -5.85 21.16
CA VAL A 72 3.63 -5.09 20.66
C VAL A 72 4.76 -6.05 20.38
N GLU A 73 5.01 -6.30 19.11
CA GLU A 73 6.16 -7.09 18.66
C GLU A 73 7.35 -6.17 18.39
N SER A 74 8.52 -6.53 18.87
CA SER A 74 9.74 -5.74 18.71
C SER A 74 10.98 -6.62 18.80
N ALA A 75 12.12 -6.07 18.42
CA ALA A 75 13.41 -6.67 18.76
C ALA A 75 13.60 -6.77 20.29
N PRO A 76 14.42 -7.70 20.75
CA PRO A 76 14.69 -7.86 22.18
C PRO A 76 15.11 -6.53 22.85
N ASN A 77 14.51 -6.24 23.99
CA ASN A 77 14.75 -5.03 24.80
C ASN A 77 14.24 -3.71 24.20
N GLN A 78 13.46 -3.73 23.11
CA GLN A 78 12.88 -2.52 22.51
C GLN A 78 11.38 -2.35 22.77
N GLU A 79 10.73 -3.29 23.43
CA GLU A 79 9.27 -3.29 23.63
C GLU A 79 8.75 -2.02 24.32
N ALA A 80 9.44 -1.54 25.36
CA ALA A 80 9.05 -0.33 26.07
C ALA A 80 9.10 0.94 25.19
N ASP A 81 10.06 1.02 24.28
CA ASP A 81 10.18 2.10 23.31
C ASP A 81 9.08 1.98 22.23
N ARG A 82 8.91 0.79 21.66
CA ARG A 82 7.93 0.54 20.61
C ARG A 82 6.47 0.80 21.02
N LYS A 83 6.12 0.59 22.26
CA LYS A 83 4.81 0.99 22.83
C LYS A 83 4.47 2.46 22.64
N ASN A 84 5.44 3.33 22.43
CA ASN A 84 5.18 4.74 22.17
C ASN A 84 4.68 4.98 20.74
N TYR A 85 4.87 4.06 19.78
CA TYR A 85 4.66 4.30 18.35
C TYR A 85 3.67 3.35 17.71
N THR A 86 3.69 2.08 18.08
CA THR A 86 3.01 0.99 17.37
C THR A 86 1.50 1.22 17.16
N TYR A 87 0.84 1.91 18.06
CA TYR A 87 -0.61 2.10 17.99
C TYR A 87 -1.01 3.12 16.93
N LEU A 88 -0.31 4.26 16.82
CA LEU A 88 -0.53 5.24 15.77
C LEU A 88 -0.13 4.67 14.41
N GLU A 89 0.96 3.91 14.35
CA GLU A 89 1.39 3.20 13.15
C GLU A 89 0.30 2.24 12.67
N ALA A 90 -0.25 1.41 13.56
CA ALA A 90 -1.31 0.46 13.23
C ALA A 90 -2.56 1.19 12.68
N LEU A 91 -3.01 2.26 13.34
CA LEU A 91 -4.16 3.05 12.89
C LEU A 91 -3.87 3.72 11.54
N GLY A 92 -2.78 4.49 11.45
CA GLY A 92 -2.46 5.30 10.27
C GLY A 92 -2.33 4.45 9.01
N ARG A 93 -1.55 3.36 9.08
CA ARG A 93 -1.35 2.44 7.94
C ARG A 93 -2.62 1.67 7.58
N THR A 94 -3.39 1.21 8.57
CA THR A 94 -4.68 0.56 8.33
C THR A 94 -5.62 1.50 7.58
N LEU A 95 -5.81 2.73 8.08
CA LEU A 95 -6.71 3.69 7.45
C LEU A 95 -6.22 4.12 6.06
N ALA A 96 -4.93 4.40 5.88
CA ALA A 96 -4.38 4.73 4.55
C ALA A 96 -4.61 3.61 3.52
N GLY A 97 -4.54 2.35 3.97
CA GLY A 97 -4.76 1.18 3.12
C GLY A 97 -6.23 0.99 2.73
N ILE A 98 -7.16 1.18 3.66
CA ILE A 98 -8.60 0.94 3.41
C ILE A 98 -9.35 2.18 2.88
N ALA A 99 -8.78 3.39 3.02
CA ALA A 99 -9.43 4.64 2.66
C ALA A 99 -10.03 4.67 1.25
N PRO A 100 -9.35 4.20 0.18
CA PRO A 100 -9.95 4.18 -1.15
C PRO A 100 -11.20 3.31 -1.26
N TRP A 101 -11.28 2.25 -0.46
CA TRP A 101 -12.47 1.40 -0.40
C TRP A 101 -13.59 2.07 0.41
N LEU A 102 -13.27 2.72 1.52
CA LEU A 102 -14.23 3.47 2.31
C LEU A 102 -14.83 4.64 1.54
N GLU A 103 -14.02 5.34 0.72
CA GLU A 103 -14.48 6.52 -0.07
C GLU A 103 -15.56 6.17 -1.11
N LEU A 104 -15.69 4.90 -1.50
CA LEU A 104 -16.82 4.45 -2.33
C LEU A 104 -18.19 4.66 -1.65
N GLY A 105 -18.19 4.82 -0.34
CA GLY A 105 -19.40 5.04 0.44
C GLY A 105 -20.32 3.80 0.57
N PRO A 106 -21.37 3.92 1.38
CA PRO A 106 -22.36 2.86 1.54
C PRO A 106 -23.27 2.75 0.31
N ASP A 107 -23.77 1.54 0.04
CA ASP A 107 -24.83 1.23 -0.90
C ASP A 107 -25.64 0.00 -0.42
N ASP A 108 -26.68 -0.39 -1.15
CA ASP A 108 -27.58 -1.49 -0.78
C ASP A 108 -26.95 -2.88 -0.91
N SER A 109 -25.78 -3.00 -1.56
CA SER A 109 -25.06 -4.26 -1.68
C SER A 109 -24.54 -4.75 -0.33
N SER A 110 -24.25 -6.04 -0.24
CA SER A 110 -23.59 -6.61 0.96
C SER A 110 -22.24 -5.95 1.24
N GLU A 111 -21.46 -5.64 0.20
CA GLU A 111 -20.20 -4.91 0.32
C GLU A 111 -20.40 -3.45 0.74
N GLY A 112 -21.45 -2.76 0.25
CA GLY A 112 -21.78 -1.39 0.64
C GLY A 112 -22.19 -1.28 2.11
N LYS A 113 -22.98 -2.21 2.62
CA LYS A 113 -23.34 -2.30 4.04
C LYS A 113 -22.11 -2.58 4.91
N LEU A 114 -21.20 -3.39 4.41
CA LEU A 114 -19.94 -3.69 5.07
C LEU A 114 -19.05 -2.44 5.13
N ARG A 115 -18.95 -1.65 4.03
CA ARG A 115 -18.26 -0.36 4.03
C ARG A 115 -18.81 0.60 5.09
N GLU A 116 -20.14 0.69 5.22
CA GLU A 116 -20.74 1.55 6.25
C GLU A 116 -20.30 1.13 7.66
N LYS A 117 -20.29 -0.18 7.96
CA LYS A 117 -19.76 -0.66 9.25
C LYS A 117 -18.34 -0.15 9.48
N TYR A 118 -17.44 -0.31 8.50
CA TYR A 118 -16.04 0.06 8.66
C TYR A 118 -15.80 1.57 8.62
N ILE A 119 -16.64 2.34 7.94
CA ILE A 119 -16.64 3.82 8.06
C ILE A 119 -16.94 4.23 9.50
N LEU A 120 -17.99 3.68 10.11
CA LEU A 120 -18.35 4.00 11.49
C LEU A 120 -17.26 3.59 12.50
N LEU A 121 -16.67 2.40 12.34
CA LEU A 121 -15.54 1.97 13.15
C LEU A 121 -14.32 2.90 12.98
N ALA A 122 -14.01 3.31 11.75
CA ALA A 122 -12.92 4.22 11.47
C ALA A 122 -13.13 5.60 12.11
N LEU A 123 -14.34 6.18 11.99
CA LEU A 123 -14.66 7.47 12.59
C LEU A 123 -14.53 7.43 14.12
N GLN A 124 -15.05 6.38 14.77
CA GLN A 124 -14.91 6.22 16.22
C GLN A 124 -13.44 5.98 16.62
N SER A 125 -12.68 5.23 15.82
CA SER A 125 -11.25 5.00 16.05
C SER A 125 -10.44 6.30 15.93
N ILE A 126 -10.73 7.14 14.94
CA ILE A 126 -10.09 8.45 14.78
C ILE A 126 -10.36 9.34 16.00
N ARG A 127 -11.61 9.40 16.45
CA ARG A 127 -11.99 10.12 17.67
C ARG A 127 -11.15 9.65 18.86
N ASN A 128 -11.16 8.35 19.15
CA ASN A 128 -10.46 7.80 20.30
C ASN A 128 -8.93 7.97 20.22
N ALA A 129 -8.37 8.01 19.03
CA ALA A 129 -6.94 8.20 18.80
C ALA A 129 -6.49 9.66 18.98
N THR A 130 -7.37 10.64 18.77
CA THR A 130 -7.02 12.07 18.73
C THR A 130 -7.63 12.91 19.84
N ASP A 131 -8.60 12.37 20.58
CA ASP A 131 -9.17 13.01 21.78
C ASP A 131 -8.19 12.87 22.96
N PRO A 132 -7.66 13.98 23.51
CA PRO A 132 -6.72 13.93 24.64
C PRO A 132 -7.26 13.23 25.88
N GLU A 133 -8.59 13.18 26.08
CA GLU A 133 -9.22 12.53 27.23
C GLU A 133 -9.41 11.01 27.01
N SER A 134 -9.12 10.50 25.82
CA SER A 134 -9.25 9.08 25.50
C SER A 134 -8.10 8.27 26.11
N VAL A 135 -8.41 7.08 26.63
CA VAL A 135 -7.38 6.13 27.11
C VAL A 135 -6.49 5.62 25.97
N ASP A 136 -7.00 5.62 24.74
CA ASP A 136 -6.28 5.27 23.54
C ASP A 136 -5.70 6.49 22.78
N PHE A 137 -5.69 7.69 23.41
CA PHE A 137 -5.02 8.87 22.82
C PHE A 137 -3.60 8.53 22.36
N MET A 138 -3.28 8.84 21.11
CA MET A 138 -2.04 8.43 20.48
C MET A 138 -0.90 9.43 20.70
N ASN A 139 0.33 8.94 20.59
CA ASN A 139 1.52 9.77 20.65
C ASN A 139 1.76 10.47 19.31
N PHE A 140 1.69 11.80 19.28
CA PHE A 140 1.97 12.63 18.09
C PHE A 140 3.27 13.43 18.21
N THR A 141 3.95 13.40 19.35
CA THR A 141 5.04 14.37 19.63
C THR A 141 6.33 13.75 20.12
N LYS A 142 6.26 12.62 20.82
CA LYS A 142 7.42 12.04 21.51
C LYS A 142 8.18 11.10 20.58
N GLY A 143 9.42 11.46 20.24
CA GLY A 143 10.28 10.72 19.30
C GLY A 143 10.12 11.18 17.86
N GLY A 144 10.71 10.47 16.91
CA GLY A 144 10.64 10.79 15.48
C GLY A 144 9.47 10.11 14.76
N GLN A 145 9.21 8.85 15.12
CA GLN A 145 8.24 7.98 14.44
C GLN A 145 6.81 8.56 14.33
N PRO A 146 6.27 9.34 15.30
CA PRO A 146 4.94 9.91 15.17
C PRO A 146 4.71 10.77 13.92
N LEU A 147 5.75 11.40 13.37
CA LEU A 147 5.63 12.14 12.11
C LEU A 147 5.32 11.19 10.95
N VAL A 148 5.96 10.02 10.92
CA VAL A 148 5.72 8.97 9.91
C VAL A 148 4.27 8.50 9.98
N ASP A 149 3.82 8.16 11.17
CA ASP A 149 2.50 7.54 11.37
C ASP A 149 1.36 8.54 11.20
N ALA A 150 1.57 9.81 11.60
CA ALA A 150 0.65 10.91 11.31
C ALA A 150 0.55 11.21 9.80
N ALA A 151 1.63 11.00 9.03
CA ALA A 151 1.56 11.12 7.58
C ALA A 151 0.66 10.05 6.94
N PHE A 152 0.71 8.80 7.40
CA PHE A 152 -0.25 7.77 6.94
C PHE A 152 -1.68 8.08 7.36
N LEU A 153 -1.90 8.63 8.55
CA LEU A 153 -3.23 9.10 8.96
C LEU A 153 -3.71 10.25 8.06
N SER A 154 -2.84 11.20 7.74
CA SER A 154 -3.12 12.29 6.79
C SER A 154 -3.46 11.76 5.40
N GLN A 155 -2.71 10.78 4.93
CA GLN A 155 -2.95 10.08 3.67
C GLN A 155 -4.34 9.43 3.64
N ALA A 156 -4.81 8.86 4.75
CA ALA A 156 -6.14 8.31 4.83
C ALA A 156 -7.22 9.38 4.62
N PHE A 157 -7.08 10.56 5.21
CA PHE A 157 -8.01 11.68 5.00
C PHE A 157 -7.96 12.21 3.57
N LEU A 158 -6.77 12.32 2.98
CA LEU A 158 -6.62 12.76 1.58
C LEU A 158 -7.28 11.77 0.60
N ARG A 159 -7.24 10.47 0.91
CA ARG A 159 -7.83 9.39 0.10
C ARG A 159 -9.33 9.17 0.32
N ALA A 160 -9.83 9.53 1.48
CA ALA A 160 -11.24 9.40 1.82
C ALA A 160 -11.81 10.72 2.42
N PRO A 161 -11.73 11.82 1.66
CA PRO A 161 -12.14 13.14 2.16
C PRO A 161 -13.64 13.20 2.49
N THR A 162 -14.48 12.44 1.78
CA THR A 162 -15.93 12.44 2.02
C THR A 162 -16.30 11.56 3.21
N GLN A 163 -15.82 10.33 3.22
CA GLN A 163 -16.28 9.32 4.18
C GLN A 163 -15.55 9.37 5.52
N LEU A 164 -14.28 9.78 5.54
CA LEU A 164 -13.55 9.97 6.78
C LEU A 164 -13.64 11.43 7.25
N TRP A 165 -12.98 12.37 6.56
CA TRP A 165 -12.96 13.75 7.02
C TRP A 165 -14.34 14.40 7.05
N GLY A 166 -15.13 14.26 5.99
CA GLY A 166 -16.44 14.90 5.84
C GLY A 166 -17.43 14.50 6.92
N ARG A 167 -17.33 13.28 7.45
CA ARG A 167 -18.25 12.73 8.46
C ARG A 167 -17.80 12.95 9.91
N LEU A 168 -16.59 13.47 10.17
CA LEU A 168 -16.17 13.84 11.52
C LEU A 168 -16.97 15.02 12.05
N SER A 169 -17.25 15.02 13.36
CA SER A 169 -17.79 16.18 14.05
C SER A 169 -16.79 17.34 14.04
N ILE A 170 -17.26 18.55 14.34
CA ILE A 170 -16.38 19.74 14.43
C ILE A 170 -15.30 19.51 15.50
N SER A 171 -15.67 19.01 16.67
CA SER A 171 -14.73 18.72 17.74
C SER A 171 -13.69 17.67 17.35
N ASP A 172 -14.11 16.58 16.66
CA ASP A 172 -13.18 15.55 16.21
C ASP A 172 -12.20 16.10 15.16
N LYS A 173 -12.67 16.99 14.26
CA LYS A 173 -11.80 17.69 13.30
C LYS A 173 -10.76 18.57 14.01
N ASP A 174 -11.17 19.28 15.04
CA ASP A 174 -10.25 20.11 15.83
C ASP A 174 -9.20 19.25 16.55
N HIS A 175 -9.58 18.11 17.10
CA HIS A 175 -8.65 17.16 17.70
C HIS A 175 -7.64 16.64 16.66
N VAL A 176 -8.10 16.21 15.50
CA VAL A 176 -7.22 15.77 14.40
C VAL A 176 -6.27 16.89 13.97
N ILE A 177 -6.77 18.12 13.75
CA ILE A 177 -5.94 19.27 13.34
C ILE A 177 -4.86 19.54 14.38
N ASN A 178 -5.22 19.54 15.67
CA ASN A 178 -4.27 19.78 16.75
C ASN A 178 -3.23 18.66 16.85
N ALA A 179 -3.63 17.41 16.72
CA ALA A 179 -2.76 16.26 16.70
C ALA A 179 -1.75 16.34 15.52
N LEU A 180 -2.21 16.62 14.31
CA LEU A 180 -1.35 16.79 13.14
C LEU A 180 -0.39 17.97 13.29
N LYS A 181 -0.86 19.14 13.73
CA LYS A 181 -0.01 20.31 13.99
C LYS A 181 1.04 20.05 15.06
N SER A 182 0.75 19.23 16.06
CA SER A 182 1.70 18.92 17.11
C SER A 182 2.94 18.17 16.62
N THR A 183 2.86 17.46 15.49
CA THR A 183 4.00 16.78 14.86
C THR A 183 5.07 17.75 14.31
N ARG A 184 4.75 19.04 14.18
CA ARG A 184 5.69 20.06 13.65
C ARG A 184 6.95 20.22 14.46
N ILE A 185 6.96 19.81 15.73
CA ILE A 185 8.18 19.80 16.56
C ILE A 185 9.20 18.77 16.12
N ILE A 186 8.79 17.79 15.30
CA ILE A 186 9.66 16.73 14.82
C ILE A 186 10.37 17.21 13.55
N THR A 187 11.70 17.16 13.56
CA THR A 187 12.53 17.47 12.40
C THR A 187 12.65 16.21 11.53
N PRO A 188 12.17 16.23 10.28
CA PRO A 188 12.33 15.09 9.39
C PRO A 188 13.80 14.90 8.99
N GLY A 189 14.24 13.66 8.85
CA GLY A 189 15.53 13.35 8.26
C GLY A 189 15.61 13.73 6.77
N TYR A 190 16.83 13.95 6.27
CA TYR A 190 17.07 14.30 4.86
C TYR A 190 16.97 13.07 3.94
N SER A 191 15.78 12.54 3.84
CA SER A 191 15.40 11.31 3.12
C SER A 191 13.92 11.36 2.76
N ASN A 192 13.29 10.20 2.51
CA ASN A 192 11.84 10.10 2.34
C ASN A 192 11.04 10.74 3.49
N TRP A 193 11.65 10.95 4.65
CA TRP A 193 11.03 11.60 5.81
C TRP A 193 10.55 13.03 5.52
N LEU A 194 11.14 13.72 4.56
CA LEU A 194 10.64 15.02 4.11
C LEU A 194 9.19 14.90 3.58
N LEU A 195 8.85 13.79 2.91
CA LEU A 195 7.49 13.56 2.43
C LEU A 195 6.50 13.30 3.56
N PHE A 196 6.91 12.70 4.67
CA PHE A 196 6.00 12.57 5.81
C PHE A 196 5.57 13.94 6.34
N SER A 197 6.52 14.88 6.46
CA SER A 197 6.16 16.23 6.88
C SER A 197 5.29 16.94 5.83
N ALA A 198 5.58 16.76 4.54
CA ALA A 198 4.80 17.37 3.46
C ALA A 198 3.37 16.78 3.38
N GLU A 199 3.19 15.50 3.61
CA GLU A 199 1.88 14.83 3.60
C GLU A 199 0.97 15.32 4.72
N VAL A 200 1.53 15.51 5.93
CA VAL A 200 0.81 16.13 7.05
C VAL A 200 0.39 17.56 6.70
N GLU A 201 1.30 18.34 6.14
CA GLU A 201 1.01 19.72 5.75
C GLU A 201 0.04 19.82 4.56
N ALA A 202 0.08 18.88 3.62
CA ALA A 202 -0.89 18.79 2.54
C ALA A 202 -2.31 18.52 3.06
N ALA A 203 -2.46 17.62 4.03
CA ALA A 203 -3.76 17.42 4.68
C ALA A 203 -4.22 18.68 5.43
N LEU A 204 -3.34 19.35 6.16
CA LEU A 204 -3.67 20.62 6.82
C LEU A 204 -4.08 21.68 5.80
N LEU A 205 -3.37 21.82 4.67
CA LEU A 205 -3.74 22.73 3.59
C LEU A 205 -5.14 22.42 3.06
N LYS A 206 -5.41 21.17 2.70
CA LYS A 206 -6.69 20.77 2.11
C LYS A 206 -7.87 21.04 3.04
N PHE A 207 -7.72 20.78 4.32
CA PHE A 207 -8.84 20.79 5.26
C PHE A 207 -8.97 22.06 6.10
N THR A 208 -7.93 22.88 6.18
CA THR A 208 -7.93 24.13 6.95
C THR A 208 -7.60 25.39 6.12
N GLY A 209 -7.12 25.22 4.88
CA GLY A 209 -6.62 26.31 4.06
C GLY A 209 -5.25 26.86 4.50
N SER A 210 -4.59 26.22 5.48
CA SER A 210 -3.33 26.72 6.06
C SER A 210 -2.33 25.60 6.30
N CYS A 211 -1.07 25.80 5.93
CA CYS A 211 0.02 24.83 6.10
C CYS A 211 1.37 25.51 6.36
N ASP A 212 2.36 24.73 6.78
CA ASP A 212 3.77 25.10 6.70
C ASP A 212 4.28 24.83 5.27
N ARG A 213 4.21 25.88 4.45
CA ARG A 213 4.55 25.79 3.03
C ARG A 213 6.00 25.38 2.78
N MET A 214 6.93 25.78 3.64
CA MET A 214 8.34 25.43 3.51
C MET A 214 8.54 23.91 3.54
N ARG A 215 7.81 23.18 4.42
CA ARG A 215 7.91 21.72 4.51
C ARG A 215 7.47 21.05 3.22
N ILE A 216 6.40 21.54 2.60
CA ILE A 216 5.91 21.02 1.32
C ILE A 216 6.91 21.32 0.20
N ASP A 217 7.28 22.58 0.02
CA ASP A 217 8.11 23.02 -1.10
C ASP A 217 9.49 22.39 -1.07
N TYR A 218 10.07 22.26 0.14
CA TYR A 218 11.36 21.61 0.32
C TYR A 218 11.30 20.13 -0.01
N ALA A 219 10.29 19.41 0.48
CA ALA A 219 10.12 18.00 0.20
C ALA A 219 9.92 17.72 -1.30
N VAL A 220 9.05 18.48 -1.96
CA VAL A 220 8.81 18.34 -3.41
C VAL A 220 10.09 18.61 -4.21
N LYS A 221 10.77 19.72 -3.92
CA LYS A 221 12.02 20.10 -4.61
C LYS A 221 13.08 19.01 -4.50
N GLU A 222 13.33 18.53 -3.28
CA GLU A 222 14.37 17.52 -3.06
C GLU A 222 14.04 16.19 -3.72
N HIS A 223 12.78 15.72 -3.67
CA HIS A 223 12.41 14.49 -4.37
C HIS A 223 12.50 14.61 -5.89
N LEU A 224 12.19 15.77 -6.46
CA LEU A 224 12.42 16.00 -7.90
C LEU A 224 13.92 15.90 -8.26
N ASN A 225 14.82 16.43 -7.39
CA ASN A 225 16.27 16.34 -7.55
C ASN A 225 16.81 14.89 -7.36
N TRP A 226 16.17 14.10 -6.51
CA TRP A 226 16.58 12.72 -6.22
C TRP A 226 16.11 11.69 -7.23
N TYR A 227 15.50 12.11 -8.33
CA TYR A 227 15.12 11.20 -9.40
C TYR A 227 16.34 10.55 -10.04
N LYS A 228 16.33 9.22 -10.18
CA LYS A 228 17.46 8.41 -10.65
C LYS A 228 17.26 7.85 -12.06
N GLY A 229 16.11 8.05 -12.66
CA GLY A 229 15.75 7.50 -13.95
C GLY A 229 14.81 6.30 -13.84
N ASP A 230 14.19 5.94 -14.94
CA ASP A 230 13.35 4.75 -15.14
C ASP A 230 12.21 4.57 -14.10
N GLY A 231 11.71 5.68 -13.57
CA GLY A 231 10.67 5.69 -12.54
C GLY A 231 11.19 5.61 -11.10
N PHE A 232 12.49 5.50 -10.85
CA PHE A 232 13.05 5.40 -9.52
C PHE A 232 13.51 6.74 -8.95
N TYR A 233 13.29 6.90 -7.65
CA TYR A 233 13.83 7.99 -6.83
C TYR A 233 14.85 7.45 -5.83
N GLY A 234 15.81 8.27 -5.45
CA GLY A 234 16.64 8.01 -4.28
C GLY A 234 15.82 8.18 -2.98
N ASP A 235 16.26 7.52 -1.93
CA ASP A 235 15.82 7.80 -0.57
C ASP A 235 16.83 8.77 0.06
N GLY A 236 16.64 10.06 -0.20
CA GLY A 236 17.67 11.07 -0.10
C GLY A 236 18.51 11.13 -1.39
N PRO A 237 19.70 11.74 -1.36
CA PRO A 237 20.56 11.90 -2.52
C PRO A 237 21.09 10.55 -3.07
N ASN A 238 21.11 9.52 -2.27
CA ASN A 238 21.63 8.21 -2.65
C ASN A 238 20.53 7.29 -3.16
N PHE A 239 20.89 6.38 -4.08
CA PHE A 239 19.98 5.34 -4.56
C PHE A 239 20.00 4.14 -3.60
N HIS A 240 18.81 3.66 -3.26
CA HIS A 240 18.60 2.42 -2.54
C HIS A 240 17.63 1.52 -3.32
N PHE A 241 18.01 0.28 -3.55
CA PHE A 241 17.14 -0.68 -4.22
C PHE A 241 16.23 -1.35 -3.20
N ASP A 242 15.15 -0.67 -2.89
CA ASP A 242 14.11 -1.12 -1.96
C ASP A 242 12.72 -0.70 -2.44
N TYR A 243 11.69 -1.05 -1.67
CA TYR A 243 10.30 -0.76 -2.02
C TYR A 243 9.77 0.59 -1.47
N TYR A 244 10.62 1.44 -0.90
CA TYR A 244 10.19 2.77 -0.43
C TYR A 244 9.67 3.66 -1.57
N ASN A 245 10.17 3.47 -2.79
CA ASN A 245 9.62 4.14 -3.97
C ASN A 245 8.13 3.89 -4.13
N SER A 246 7.67 2.66 -3.90
CA SER A 246 6.27 2.29 -4.04
C SER A 246 5.45 2.53 -2.78
N PHE A 247 6.05 2.28 -1.62
CA PHE A 247 5.30 2.32 -0.37
C PHE A 247 5.11 3.74 0.15
N VAL A 248 6.11 4.62 -0.05
CA VAL A 248 6.14 5.98 0.50
C VAL A 248 6.29 7.03 -0.58
N ILE A 249 7.43 7.01 -1.33
CA ILE A 249 7.90 8.17 -2.08
C ILE A 249 6.90 8.59 -3.17
N GLN A 250 6.56 7.71 -4.07
CA GLN A 250 5.69 8.06 -5.19
C GLN A 250 4.23 8.29 -4.79
N PRO A 251 3.61 7.46 -3.92
CA PRO A 251 2.24 7.73 -3.48
C PRO A 251 2.08 9.07 -2.80
N MET A 252 2.96 9.42 -1.85
CA MET A 252 2.88 10.68 -1.11
C MET A 252 3.26 11.88 -1.97
N LEU A 253 4.31 11.78 -2.80
CA LEU A 253 4.66 12.86 -3.71
C LEU A 253 3.53 13.22 -4.68
N LEU A 254 2.81 12.21 -5.20
CA LEU A 254 1.63 12.42 -6.04
C LEU A 254 0.48 13.06 -5.26
N GLU A 255 0.24 12.64 -4.02
CA GLU A 255 -0.87 13.15 -3.21
C GLU A 255 -0.61 14.58 -2.74
N VAL A 256 0.63 14.91 -2.37
CA VAL A 256 1.06 16.29 -2.08
C VAL A 256 0.87 17.18 -3.30
N LEU A 257 1.39 16.78 -4.46
CA LEU A 257 1.25 17.56 -5.70
C LEU A 257 -0.21 17.70 -6.15
N GLN A 258 -1.02 16.67 -6.01
CA GLN A 258 -2.46 16.74 -6.30
C GLN A 258 -3.14 17.75 -5.36
N THR A 259 -2.81 17.72 -4.08
CA THR A 259 -3.38 18.66 -3.10
C THR A 259 -3.01 20.10 -3.42
N LEU A 260 -1.77 20.36 -3.80
CA LEU A 260 -1.33 21.70 -4.24
C LEU A 260 -2.09 22.17 -5.48
N LYS A 261 -2.23 21.28 -6.47
CA LYS A 261 -2.99 21.57 -7.69
C LYS A 261 -4.46 21.88 -7.38
N ASP A 262 -5.09 21.10 -6.49
CA ASP A 262 -6.47 21.32 -6.05
C ASP A 262 -6.63 22.65 -5.29
N ALA A 263 -5.58 23.12 -4.63
CA ALA A 263 -5.53 24.40 -3.94
C ALA A 263 -5.27 25.60 -4.89
N GLY A 264 -5.04 25.36 -6.19
CA GLY A 264 -4.80 26.38 -7.20
C GLY A 264 -3.33 26.78 -7.38
N ASP A 265 -2.41 26.01 -6.84
CA ASP A 265 -0.97 26.24 -7.09
C ASP A 265 -0.58 25.78 -8.50
N HIS A 266 0.35 26.49 -9.13
CA HIS A 266 0.87 26.19 -10.48
C HIS A 266 1.91 25.05 -10.44
N VAL A 267 1.46 23.84 -10.15
CA VAL A 267 2.33 22.64 -10.03
C VAL A 267 2.01 21.55 -11.06
N GLU A 268 1.20 21.86 -12.07
CA GLU A 268 0.72 20.90 -13.07
C GLU A 268 1.87 20.16 -13.75
N ALA A 269 2.91 20.89 -14.16
CA ALA A 269 4.08 20.30 -14.83
C ALA A 269 4.81 19.29 -13.92
N ASN A 270 4.93 19.59 -12.63
CA ASN A 270 5.55 18.69 -11.65
C ASN A 270 4.66 17.48 -11.39
N TYR A 271 3.35 17.67 -11.26
CA TYR A 271 2.39 16.59 -11.11
C TYR A 271 2.44 15.63 -12.30
N ASP A 272 2.33 16.15 -13.52
CA ASP A 272 2.35 15.35 -14.76
C ASP A 272 3.67 14.57 -14.90
N LEU A 273 4.79 15.20 -14.57
CA LEU A 273 6.10 14.57 -14.59
C LEU A 273 6.17 13.39 -13.61
N VAL A 274 5.78 13.58 -12.35
CA VAL A 274 5.78 12.54 -11.32
C VAL A 274 4.77 11.45 -11.67
N PHE A 275 3.62 11.81 -12.22
CA PHE A 275 2.61 10.87 -12.67
C PHE A 275 3.14 9.94 -13.77
N GLN A 276 3.83 10.47 -14.79
CA GLN A 276 4.45 9.65 -15.84
C GLN A 276 5.56 8.74 -15.31
N ARG A 277 6.36 9.23 -14.36
CA ARG A 277 7.37 8.42 -13.67
C ARG A 277 6.74 7.25 -12.90
N SER A 278 5.62 7.50 -12.22
CA SER A 278 4.87 6.47 -11.49
C SER A 278 4.23 5.44 -12.43
N ARG A 279 3.72 5.86 -13.58
CA ARG A 279 3.26 4.94 -14.63
C ARG A 279 4.38 4.03 -15.12
N ARG A 280 5.57 4.59 -15.36
CA ARG A 280 6.74 3.80 -15.75
C ARG A 280 7.14 2.80 -14.66
N TYR A 281 7.15 3.22 -13.41
CA TYR A 281 7.47 2.35 -12.28
C TYR A 281 6.44 1.22 -12.09
N ALA A 282 5.16 1.50 -12.29
CA ALA A 282 4.11 0.49 -12.23
C ALA A 282 4.30 -0.63 -13.26
N ALA A 283 4.81 -0.32 -14.48
CA ALA A 283 5.14 -1.33 -15.47
C ALA A 283 6.29 -2.25 -15.03
N ILE A 284 7.24 -1.72 -14.26
CA ILE A 284 8.33 -2.51 -13.68
C ILE A 284 7.80 -3.39 -12.56
N GLN A 285 6.97 -2.83 -11.68
CA GLN A 285 6.38 -3.55 -10.55
C GLN A 285 5.56 -4.76 -10.99
N GLU A 286 4.73 -4.61 -12.02
CA GLU A 286 3.95 -5.73 -12.53
C GLU A 286 4.84 -6.91 -12.92
N ARG A 287 5.96 -6.66 -13.57
CA ARG A 287 6.92 -7.69 -14.02
C ARG A 287 7.74 -8.32 -12.89
N LEU A 288 7.78 -7.70 -11.71
CA LEU A 288 8.43 -8.29 -10.53
C LEU A 288 7.56 -9.36 -9.85
N ILE A 289 6.26 -9.44 -10.19
CA ILE A 289 5.36 -10.44 -9.63
C ILE A 289 5.38 -11.67 -10.53
N SER A 290 5.82 -12.81 -9.99
CA SER A 290 5.77 -14.08 -10.71
C SER A 290 4.32 -14.59 -10.86
N PRO A 291 4.04 -15.49 -11.83
CA PRO A 291 2.73 -16.11 -11.95
C PRO A 291 2.23 -16.81 -10.67
N GLU A 292 3.15 -17.27 -9.82
CA GLU A 292 2.86 -17.94 -8.55
C GLU A 292 2.67 -16.95 -7.39
N GLY A 293 2.75 -15.63 -7.63
CA GLY A 293 2.58 -14.58 -6.62
C GLY A 293 3.81 -14.40 -5.71
N THR A 294 5.00 -14.72 -6.19
CA THR A 294 6.26 -14.37 -5.52
C THR A 294 6.85 -13.10 -6.13
N TYR A 295 7.77 -12.47 -5.40
CA TYR A 295 8.50 -11.29 -5.86
C TYR A 295 9.87 -11.21 -5.17
N PRO A 296 10.86 -10.49 -5.73
CA PRO A 296 12.15 -10.31 -5.10
C PRO A 296 12.02 -9.60 -3.75
N ILE A 297 12.54 -10.20 -2.69
CA ILE A 297 12.62 -9.59 -1.36
C ILE A 297 13.94 -8.85 -1.29
N THR A 298 13.89 -7.53 -1.42
CA THR A 298 15.08 -6.67 -1.49
C THR A 298 14.95 -5.45 -0.60
N GLY A 299 16.08 -4.96 -0.12
CA GLY A 299 16.15 -3.75 0.69
C GLY A 299 15.69 -3.96 2.12
N ARG A 300 15.31 -2.86 2.76
CA ARG A 300 14.81 -2.79 4.14
C ARG A 300 13.28 -2.82 4.19
N SER A 301 12.74 -2.94 5.40
CA SER A 301 11.29 -2.88 5.67
C SER A 301 10.49 -3.92 4.86
N ILE A 302 11.06 -5.09 4.71
CA ILE A 302 10.47 -6.20 3.95
C ILE A 302 9.13 -6.67 4.55
N ALA A 303 8.86 -6.38 5.81
CA ALA A 303 7.60 -6.68 6.49
C ALA A 303 6.39 -5.90 5.93
N TYR A 304 6.59 -4.92 5.05
CA TYR A 304 5.50 -4.25 4.31
C TYR A 304 4.75 -5.19 3.35
N ARG A 305 5.31 -6.36 3.07
CA ARG A 305 4.67 -7.40 2.26
C ARG A 305 4.16 -6.84 0.92
N PHE A 306 2.92 -7.13 0.57
CA PHE A 306 2.27 -6.64 -0.67
C PHE A 306 2.12 -5.12 -0.74
N GLY A 307 2.29 -4.37 0.35
CA GLY A 307 2.43 -2.91 0.33
C GLY A 307 3.53 -2.42 -0.59
N ALA A 308 4.54 -3.26 -0.86
CA ALA A 308 5.57 -3.03 -1.89
C ALA A 308 5.00 -2.70 -3.28
N PHE A 309 3.75 -3.04 -3.58
CA PHE A 309 3.10 -2.85 -4.89
C PHE A 309 2.05 -1.73 -4.89
N GLN A 310 2.14 -0.80 -3.95
CA GLN A 310 1.15 0.27 -3.81
C GLN A 310 1.06 1.17 -5.06
N VAL A 311 2.17 1.48 -5.74
CA VAL A 311 2.14 2.30 -6.97
C VAL A 311 1.41 1.58 -8.09
N LEU A 312 1.62 0.28 -8.27
CA LEU A 312 0.89 -0.51 -9.26
C LEU A 312 -0.62 -0.47 -8.98
N ALA A 313 -1.03 -0.66 -7.73
CA ALA A 313 -2.43 -0.56 -7.32
C ALA A 313 -2.99 0.86 -7.50
N LYS A 314 -2.21 1.91 -7.19
CA LYS A 314 -2.60 3.31 -7.36
C LYS A 314 -2.80 3.67 -8.83
N MET A 315 -1.92 3.23 -9.72
CA MET A 315 -2.08 3.47 -11.16
C MET A 315 -3.32 2.74 -11.72
N ALA A 316 -3.63 1.55 -11.22
CA ALA A 316 -4.87 0.86 -11.58
C ALA A 316 -6.11 1.61 -11.09
N LEU A 317 -6.11 2.10 -9.85
CA LEU A 317 -7.19 2.89 -9.26
C LEU A 317 -7.46 4.19 -10.04
N LEU A 318 -6.40 4.85 -10.49
CA LEU A 318 -6.47 6.09 -11.27
C LEU A 318 -6.75 5.87 -12.77
N HIS A 319 -7.01 4.63 -13.20
CA HIS A 319 -7.16 4.25 -14.62
C HIS A 319 -5.97 4.69 -15.50
N ALA A 320 -4.77 4.68 -14.93
CA ALA A 320 -3.55 5.22 -15.53
C ALA A 320 -2.45 4.16 -15.76
N LEU A 321 -2.85 2.91 -15.87
CA LEU A 321 -1.90 1.83 -16.17
C LEU A 321 -1.19 2.09 -17.50
N PRO A 322 0.08 1.65 -17.67
CA PRO A 322 0.75 1.63 -18.97
C PRO A 322 -0.05 0.83 -20.00
N GLU A 323 0.05 1.21 -21.29
CA GLU A 323 -0.72 0.58 -22.38
C GLU A 323 -0.53 -0.94 -22.48
N ASN A 324 0.67 -1.42 -22.16
CA ASN A 324 1.01 -2.84 -22.20
C ASN A 324 0.64 -3.63 -20.93
N VAL A 325 -0.04 -3.00 -19.97
CA VAL A 325 -0.45 -3.62 -18.69
C VAL A 325 -1.96 -3.49 -18.53
N SER A 326 -2.68 -4.59 -18.68
CA SER A 326 -4.14 -4.56 -18.55
C SER A 326 -4.61 -4.55 -17.10
N PRO A 327 -5.77 -3.94 -16.80
CA PRO A 327 -6.35 -3.98 -15.44
C PRO A 327 -6.59 -5.41 -14.92
N GLN A 328 -6.95 -6.34 -15.80
CA GLN A 328 -7.17 -7.74 -15.48
C GLN A 328 -5.88 -8.44 -15.06
N GLN A 329 -4.79 -8.13 -15.73
CA GLN A 329 -3.44 -8.64 -15.41
C GLN A 329 -3.00 -8.14 -14.05
N VAL A 330 -3.13 -6.84 -13.76
CA VAL A 330 -2.80 -6.26 -12.44
C VAL A 330 -3.65 -6.88 -11.33
N ARG A 331 -4.98 -7.01 -11.56
CA ARG A 331 -5.87 -7.64 -10.59
C ARG A 331 -5.44 -9.08 -10.28
N ALA A 332 -5.16 -9.89 -11.30
CA ALA A 332 -4.74 -11.28 -11.12
C ALA A 332 -3.38 -11.39 -10.41
N ALA A 333 -2.42 -10.52 -10.77
CA ALA A 333 -1.10 -10.49 -10.15
C ALA A 333 -1.20 -10.12 -8.65
N LEU A 334 -1.91 -9.02 -8.32
CA LEU A 334 -2.08 -8.60 -6.94
C LEU A 334 -2.92 -9.59 -6.12
N TYR A 335 -3.95 -10.18 -6.71
CA TYR A 335 -4.73 -11.24 -6.04
C TYR A 335 -3.85 -12.42 -5.66
N THR A 336 -3.06 -12.95 -6.62
CA THR A 336 -2.20 -14.11 -6.38
C THR A 336 -1.13 -13.80 -5.32
N LEU A 337 -0.52 -12.62 -5.41
CA LEU A 337 0.47 -12.12 -4.45
C LEU A 337 -0.10 -12.01 -3.04
N ILE A 338 -1.22 -11.29 -2.89
CA ILE A 338 -1.86 -11.05 -1.60
C ILE A 338 -2.33 -12.37 -0.99
N LYS A 339 -3.01 -13.21 -1.79
CA LYS A 339 -3.47 -14.52 -1.35
C LYS A 339 -2.32 -15.37 -0.82
N ARG A 340 -1.23 -15.45 -1.58
CA ARG A 340 -0.05 -16.19 -1.18
C ARG A 340 0.51 -15.74 0.18
N GLN A 341 0.58 -14.44 0.43
CA GLN A 341 1.13 -13.92 1.69
C GLN A 341 0.17 -14.02 2.87
N ILE A 342 -1.12 -13.80 2.64
CA ILE A 342 -2.15 -13.88 3.69
C ILE A 342 -2.39 -15.30 4.17
N GLU A 343 -2.26 -16.30 3.28
CA GLU A 343 -2.52 -17.72 3.60
C GLU A 343 -1.30 -18.44 4.19
N VAL A 344 -0.14 -17.81 4.32
CA VAL A 344 1.01 -18.44 4.98
C VAL A 344 0.67 -18.67 6.46
N PRO A 345 0.87 -19.89 6.99
CA PRO A 345 0.68 -20.16 8.41
C PRO A 345 1.50 -19.22 9.29
N GLY A 346 0.89 -18.69 10.34
CA GLY A 346 1.53 -17.75 11.25
C GLY A 346 1.52 -16.27 10.78
N THR A 347 0.93 -15.93 9.62
CA THR A 347 0.73 -14.53 9.21
C THR A 347 -0.20 -13.79 10.18
N PHE A 348 -1.12 -14.49 10.81
CA PHE A 348 -1.94 -13.96 11.90
C PHE A 348 -1.76 -14.83 13.13
N ASP A 349 -1.77 -14.19 14.29
CA ASP A 349 -1.75 -14.90 15.57
C ASP A 349 -3.12 -15.55 15.88
N LYS A 350 -3.22 -16.23 17.01
CA LYS A 350 -4.45 -16.91 17.45
C LYS A 350 -5.63 -15.96 17.74
N ASN A 351 -5.35 -14.68 17.94
CA ASN A 351 -6.34 -13.62 18.22
C ASN A 351 -6.67 -12.79 16.96
N GLY A 352 -6.07 -13.12 15.81
CA GLY A 352 -6.29 -12.44 14.52
C GLY A 352 -5.40 -11.24 14.26
N TRP A 353 -4.43 -10.93 15.12
CA TRP A 353 -3.46 -9.86 14.86
C TRP A 353 -2.46 -10.26 13.80
N LEU A 354 -2.17 -9.33 12.89
CA LEU A 354 -1.13 -9.49 11.89
C LEU A 354 0.24 -9.56 12.59
N THR A 355 0.99 -10.62 12.35
CA THR A 355 2.32 -10.81 12.94
C THR A 355 3.41 -10.14 12.11
N ILE A 356 4.57 -9.88 12.70
CA ILE A 356 5.72 -9.32 11.98
C ILE A 356 6.35 -10.37 11.04
N GLY A 357 6.76 -9.94 9.84
CA GLY A 357 7.44 -10.80 8.86
C GLY A 357 6.95 -10.61 7.43
N VAL A 358 7.65 -11.20 6.47
CA VAL A 358 7.26 -11.24 5.05
C VAL A 358 6.33 -12.39 4.76
N ALA A 359 6.65 -13.59 5.26
CA ALA A 359 5.91 -14.81 5.05
C ALA A 359 5.75 -15.54 6.40
N GLY A 360 4.56 -15.48 6.97
CA GLY A 360 4.32 -15.96 8.33
C GLY A 360 4.97 -15.06 9.38
N HIS A 361 5.10 -15.58 10.61
CA HIS A 361 5.77 -14.89 11.71
C HIS A 361 7.30 -15.03 11.60
N GLN A 362 7.99 -13.91 11.58
CA GLN A 362 9.45 -13.83 11.48
C GLN A 362 9.95 -12.76 12.46
N ALA A 363 10.20 -13.16 13.71
CA ALA A 363 10.55 -12.24 14.81
C ALA A 363 11.79 -11.35 14.50
N GLN A 364 12.77 -11.89 13.75
CA GLN A 364 13.96 -11.15 13.33
C GLN A 364 13.64 -9.98 12.40
N ALA A 365 12.50 -9.96 11.74
CA ALA A 365 12.08 -8.81 10.93
C ALA A 365 11.70 -7.57 11.76
N GLY A 366 11.67 -7.68 13.09
CA GLY A 366 11.50 -6.57 14.02
C GLY A 366 12.77 -5.77 14.31
N GLU A 367 13.91 -6.19 13.77
CA GLU A 367 15.21 -5.52 13.95
C GLU A 367 15.49 -4.43 12.91
N GLY A 368 14.63 -4.29 11.87
CA GLY A 368 14.84 -3.41 10.72
C GLY A 368 13.98 -2.15 10.68
#